data_689d31d4b777f5439cbd8186aa1adeed
#
_entry.id   689d31d4b777f5439cbd8186aa1adeed
#
_cell.length_a   1.000
_cell.length_b   1.000
_cell.length_c   1.000
_cell.angle_alpha   90.00
_cell.angle_beta   90.00
_cell.angle_gamma   90.00
#
_symmetry.space_group_name_H-M   'P 1'
#
loop_
_entity.id
_entity.type
_entity.pdbx_description
1 polymer ?
#
loop_
_entity_poly.entity_id
_entity_poly.type
_entity_poly.pdbx_seq_one_letter_code
_entity_poly.pdbx_strand_id
1 'polypeptide(L)'
;MQIHVVESGDTLFSIANTYSTSIFSITEANELETPNLVVGQALVIPIVGQYYFVQPGDTLFTIGRQFNISTEELARINNIQLNMVLPVGFRLYIPPRPKSSITSFGYIEPIGDTVSPVLENAAEKNTPFLTYLAPFSYRVNRDGSLTAPPLDRFREIAENNNAYLSFVVTNLEEGTFSSELVHIILTVQAVQNRLIDEIINTATAGGYQDVHFDFEFIPQDDREAYNEFLRKIKPRLAQAGLILSAALAPKTSATQTGVLYEAHDYAAHGEIDDFVVLMTYEWGYSAGPPLPVSPINEVERVLTYALTEIPAEKILMGQNLYGYDWTLPFVQGESFARAISPQQAIRIAR
;
A
#
# COMPACT_ATOMS: atom_id res chain seq x y z
N MET A 1 -9.27 -17.78 2.55
CA MET A 1 -8.40 -17.36 1.43
C MET A 1 -6.95 -17.61 1.83
N GLN A 2 -6.17 -18.21 0.96
CA GLN A 2 -4.76 -18.49 1.17
C GLN A 2 -3.98 -18.09 -0.09
N ILE A 3 -2.71 -17.72 0.06
CA ILE A 3 -1.80 -17.50 -1.07
C ILE A 3 -0.93 -18.74 -1.24
N HIS A 4 -0.77 -19.18 -2.49
CA HIS A 4 0.18 -20.19 -2.90
C HIS A 4 1.17 -19.57 -3.87
N VAL A 5 2.47 -19.75 -3.61
CA VAL A 5 3.51 -19.35 -4.55
C VAL A 5 3.89 -20.56 -5.39
N VAL A 6 3.78 -20.43 -6.70
CA VAL A 6 4.03 -21.53 -7.65
C VAL A 6 5.48 -21.98 -7.59
N GLU A 7 5.69 -23.26 -7.40
CA GLU A 7 6.98 -23.91 -7.37
C GLU A 7 7.23 -24.73 -8.65
N SER A 8 8.46 -25.15 -8.86
CA SER A 8 8.82 -25.99 -10.01
C SER A 8 8.07 -27.35 -9.94
N GLY A 9 7.34 -27.67 -11.02
CA GLY A 9 6.51 -28.88 -11.11
C GLY A 9 5.05 -28.68 -10.71
N ASP A 10 4.66 -27.50 -10.23
CA ASP A 10 3.26 -27.20 -9.94
C ASP A 10 2.41 -27.11 -11.21
N THR A 11 1.19 -27.58 -11.04
CA THR A 11 0.11 -27.46 -12.02
C THR A 11 -1.16 -26.99 -11.32
N LEU A 12 -2.08 -26.37 -12.03
CA LEU A 12 -3.39 -26.03 -11.46
C LEU A 12 -4.09 -27.25 -10.86
N PHE A 13 -3.87 -28.43 -11.43
CA PHE A 13 -4.43 -29.69 -10.93
C PHE A 13 -3.78 -30.11 -9.60
N SER A 14 -2.44 -30.09 -9.49
CA SER A 14 -1.76 -30.42 -8.22
C SER A 14 -2.12 -29.46 -7.11
N ILE A 15 -2.14 -28.16 -7.41
CA ILE A 15 -2.52 -27.10 -6.46
C ILE A 15 -3.97 -27.27 -6.01
N ALA A 16 -4.92 -27.48 -6.94
CA ALA A 16 -6.32 -27.68 -6.60
C ALA A 16 -6.52 -28.89 -5.66
N ASN A 17 -5.82 -30.00 -5.91
CA ASN A 17 -5.85 -31.16 -5.04
C ASN A 17 -5.24 -30.88 -3.66
N THR A 18 -4.08 -30.20 -3.61
CA THR A 18 -3.40 -29.83 -2.36
C THR A 18 -4.32 -29.03 -1.45
N TYR A 19 -5.10 -28.10 -2.01
CA TYR A 19 -5.97 -27.23 -1.24
C TYR A 19 -7.45 -27.67 -1.22
N SER A 20 -7.77 -28.84 -1.75
CA SER A 20 -9.15 -29.37 -1.80
C SER A 20 -10.14 -28.37 -2.39
N THR A 21 -9.77 -27.75 -3.51
CA THR A 21 -10.56 -26.79 -4.28
C THR A 21 -10.61 -27.22 -5.75
N SER A 22 -11.24 -26.43 -6.62
CA SER A 22 -11.32 -26.72 -8.05
C SER A 22 -10.34 -25.85 -8.86
N ILE A 23 -9.88 -26.36 -10.01
CA ILE A 23 -9.11 -25.59 -10.99
C ILE A 23 -9.91 -24.34 -11.39
N PHE A 24 -11.20 -24.47 -11.63
CA PHE A 24 -12.08 -23.37 -12.00
C PHE A 24 -12.05 -22.27 -10.94
N SER A 25 -12.20 -22.61 -9.64
CA SER A 25 -12.16 -21.63 -8.57
C SER A 25 -10.83 -20.88 -8.48
N ILE A 26 -9.69 -21.57 -8.70
CA ILE A 26 -8.38 -20.95 -8.73
C ILE A 26 -8.27 -20.01 -9.95
N THR A 27 -8.68 -20.45 -11.12
CA THR A 27 -8.63 -19.68 -12.37
C THR A 27 -9.43 -18.39 -12.26
N GLU A 28 -10.68 -18.49 -11.78
CA GLU A 28 -11.56 -17.32 -11.58
C GLU A 28 -11.00 -16.34 -10.54
N ALA A 29 -10.54 -16.85 -9.39
CA ALA A 29 -10.02 -16.00 -8.32
C ALA A 29 -8.75 -15.23 -8.70
N ASN A 30 -8.02 -15.70 -9.71
CA ASN A 30 -6.76 -15.10 -10.17
C ASN A 30 -6.87 -14.51 -11.59
N GLU A 31 -8.05 -14.53 -12.21
CA GLU A 31 -8.28 -14.04 -13.56
C GLU A 31 -7.24 -14.58 -14.56
N LEU A 32 -6.96 -15.89 -14.48
CA LEU A 32 -5.92 -16.50 -15.32
C LEU A 32 -6.38 -16.60 -16.77
N GLU A 33 -5.65 -15.96 -17.67
CA GLU A 33 -5.90 -16.01 -19.12
C GLU A 33 -5.55 -17.38 -19.73
N THR A 34 -4.64 -18.12 -19.09
CA THR A 34 -4.17 -19.43 -19.54
C THR A 34 -3.89 -20.34 -18.33
N PRO A 35 -3.90 -21.68 -18.53
CA PRO A 35 -3.56 -22.60 -17.44
C PRO A 35 -2.06 -22.69 -17.13
N ASN A 36 -1.22 -22.00 -17.90
CA ASN A 36 0.23 -22.05 -17.74
C ASN A 36 0.66 -21.18 -16.56
N LEU A 37 1.27 -21.80 -15.57
CA LEU A 37 1.81 -21.15 -14.38
C LEU A 37 3.28 -20.79 -14.55
N VAL A 38 3.72 -19.77 -13.82
CA VAL A 38 5.12 -19.32 -13.77
C VAL A 38 5.64 -19.55 -12.35
N VAL A 39 6.83 -20.13 -12.23
CA VAL A 39 7.51 -20.30 -10.92
C VAL A 39 7.67 -18.94 -10.24
N GLY A 40 7.27 -18.84 -8.97
CA GLY A 40 7.22 -17.59 -8.22
C GLY A 40 5.91 -16.80 -8.37
N GLN A 41 4.99 -17.22 -9.24
CA GLN A 41 3.67 -16.60 -9.36
C GLN A 41 2.86 -16.83 -8.08
N ALA A 42 2.36 -15.76 -7.47
CA ALA A 42 1.45 -15.88 -6.33
C ALA A 42 0.01 -16.10 -6.83
N LEU A 43 -0.64 -17.13 -6.30
CA LEU A 43 -2.02 -17.48 -6.59
C LEU A 43 -2.89 -17.35 -5.34
N VAL A 44 -4.02 -16.67 -5.48
CA VAL A 44 -5.09 -16.67 -4.48
C VAL A 44 -5.80 -18.02 -4.53
N ILE A 45 -5.81 -18.75 -3.43
CA ILE A 45 -6.58 -19.98 -3.26
C ILE A 45 -7.88 -19.64 -2.52
N PRO A 46 -9.04 -19.71 -3.18
CA PRO A 46 -10.32 -19.23 -2.63
C PRO A 46 -10.98 -20.28 -1.72
N ILE A 47 -10.30 -20.62 -0.62
CA ILE A 47 -10.81 -21.52 0.40
C ILE A 47 -11.24 -20.76 1.65
N VAL A 48 -12.18 -21.30 2.40
CA VAL A 48 -12.54 -20.78 3.73
C VAL A 48 -11.51 -21.31 4.73
N GLY A 49 -10.92 -20.42 5.52
CA GLY A 49 -9.75 -20.75 6.35
C GLY A 49 -8.47 -20.87 5.53
N GLN A 50 -7.54 -21.67 6.02
CA GLN A 50 -6.27 -21.95 5.34
C GLN A 50 -5.74 -23.34 5.72
N TYR A 51 -4.81 -23.87 4.92
CA TYR A 51 -4.04 -25.06 5.29
C TYR A 51 -2.63 -24.65 5.71
N TYR A 52 -2.17 -25.27 6.79
CA TYR A 52 -0.80 -25.16 7.28
C TYR A 52 -0.09 -26.50 7.07
N PHE A 53 1.10 -26.47 6.52
CA PHE A 53 1.94 -27.65 6.34
C PHE A 53 3.03 -27.64 7.41
N VAL A 54 3.01 -28.65 8.26
CA VAL A 54 3.90 -28.79 9.42
C VAL A 54 5.36 -28.70 9.02
N GLN A 55 6.10 -27.81 9.70
CA GLN A 55 7.53 -27.59 9.50
C GLN A 55 8.37 -28.39 10.50
N PRO A 56 9.67 -28.59 10.26
CA PRO A 56 10.55 -29.21 11.23
C PRO A 56 10.54 -28.46 12.57
N GLY A 57 10.30 -29.20 13.68
CA GLY A 57 10.23 -28.63 15.03
C GLY A 57 8.85 -28.15 15.46
N ASP A 58 7.85 -28.21 14.59
CA ASP A 58 6.47 -27.84 14.93
C ASP A 58 5.83 -28.85 15.88
N THR A 59 4.98 -28.30 16.73
CA THR A 59 4.06 -29.04 17.59
C THR A 59 2.66 -28.42 17.49
N LEU A 60 1.61 -29.17 17.89
CA LEU A 60 0.27 -28.60 18.01
C LEU A 60 0.24 -27.31 18.86
N PHE A 61 1.08 -27.25 19.89
CA PHE A 61 1.19 -26.07 20.74
C PHE A 61 1.80 -24.87 20.04
N THR A 62 2.93 -25.06 19.35
CA THR A 62 3.59 -23.94 18.61
C THR A 62 2.73 -23.43 17.48
N ILE A 63 2.09 -24.33 16.73
CA ILE A 63 1.16 -23.98 15.65
C ILE A 63 -0.10 -23.30 16.24
N GLY A 64 -0.66 -23.84 17.31
CA GLY A 64 -1.83 -23.24 17.99
C GLY A 64 -1.54 -21.80 18.43
N ARG A 65 -0.38 -21.53 19.01
CA ARG A 65 0.07 -20.17 19.36
C ARG A 65 0.21 -19.26 18.14
N GLN A 66 0.81 -19.75 17.06
CA GLN A 66 0.99 -19.00 15.83
C GLN A 66 -0.34 -18.51 15.25
N PHE A 67 -1.36 -19.36 15.30
CA PHE A 67 -2.68 -19.07 14.74
C PHE A 67 -3.71 -18.58 15.78
N ASN A 68 -3.31 -18.42 17.04
CA ASN A 68 -4.18 -18.04 18.15
C ASN A 68 -5.39 -18.98 18.31
N ILE A 69 -5.12 -20.29 18.28
CA ILE A 69 -6.10 -21.37 18.48
C ILE A 69 -5.58 -22.26 19.60
N SER A 70 -6.46 -22.72 20.50
CA SER A 70 -6.02 -23.68 21.53
C SER A 70 -5.55 -24.99 20.90
N THR A 71 -4.62 -25.68 21.57
CA THR A 71 -4.10 -26.96 21.12
C THR A 71 -5.23 -27.99 20.98
N GLU A 72 -6.17 -27.97 21.91
CA GLU A 72 -7.36 -28.86 21.95
C GLU A 72 -8.28 -28.59 20.75
N GLU A 73 -8.54 -27.32 20.46
CA GLU A 73 -9.39 -26.92 19.34
C GLU A 73 -8.74 -27.26 18.00
N LEU A 74 -7.43 -27.00 17.85
CA LEU A 74 -6.68 -27.35 16.66
C LEU A 74 -6.69 -28.86 16.40
N ALA A 75 -6.50 -29.68 17.46
CA ALA A 75 -6.58 -31.13 17.38
C ALA A 75 -7.98 -31.60 17.00
N ARG A 76 -9.01 -31.02 17.63
CA ARG A 76 -10.43 -31.36 17.39
C ARG A 76 -10.85 -31.10 15.94
N ILE A 77 -10.51 -29.90 15.42
CA ILE A 77 -10.85 -29.48 14.05
C ILE A 77 -10.20 -30.40 13.01
N ASN A 78 -8.97 -30.85 13.28
CA ASN A 78 -8.23 -31.73 12.39
C ASN A 78 -8.43 -33.24 12.65
N ASN A 79 -9.28 -33.58 13.60
CA ASN A 79 -9.57 -34.97 13.99
C ASN A 79 -8.30 -35.76 14.31
N ILE A 80 -7.39 -35.18 15.08
CA ILE A 80 -6.13 -35.79 15.53
C ILE A 80 -6.04 -35.78 17.06
N GLN A 81 -5.20 -36.67 17.61
CA GLN A 81 -4.99 -36.76 19.05
C GLN A 81 -4.04 -35.65 19.53
N LEU A 82 -4.26 -35.12 20.75
CA LEU A 82 -3.44 -34.09 21.37
C LEU A 82 -1.96 -34.43 21.48
N ASN A 83 -1.67 -35.74 21.70
CA ASN A 83 -0.32 -36.27 21.85
C ASN A 83 0.29 -36.76 20.54
N MET A 84 -0.36 -36.52 19.40
CA MET A 84 0.16 -36.91 18.10
C MET A 84 1.45 -36.17 17.77
N VAL A 85 2.49 -36.92 17.41
CA VAL A 85 3.69 -36.33 16.80
C VAL A 85 3.35 -35.98 15.35
N LEU A 86 3.45 -34.72 15.02
CA LEU A 86 3.12 -34.22 13.68
C LEU A 86 4.27 -34.52 12.70
N PRO A 87 4.05 -35.29 11.63
CA PRO A 87 5.06 -35.44 10.57
C PRO A 87 5.27 -34.12 9.84
N VAL A 88 6.51 -33.84 9.46
CA VAL A 88 6.80 -32.69 8.55
C VAL A 88 6.01 -32.86 7.25
N GLY A 89 5.41 -31.78 6.79
CA GLY A 89 4.53 -31.76 5.62
C GLY A 89 3.08 -32.21 5.91
N PHE A 90 2.76 -32.64 7.15
CA PHE A 90 1.38 -32.98 7.51
C PHE A 90 0.49 -31.73 7.36
N ARG A 91 -0.65 -31.88 6.66
CA ARG A 91 -1.57 -30.79 6.38
C ARG A 91 -2.57 -30.60 7.50
N LEU A 92 -2.55 -29.46 8.16
CA LEU A 92 -3.53 -29.05 9.15
C LEU A 92 -4.47 -27.98 8.56
N TYR A 93 -5.76 -28.14 8.79
CA TYR A 93 -6.73 -27.08 8.51
C TYR A 93 -6.77 -26.11 9.69
N ILE A 94 -6.66 -24.83 9.36
CA ILE A 94 -6.77 -23.71 10.28
C ILE A 94 -8.07 -22.96 9.94
N PRO A 95 -9.03 -22.84 10.87
CA PRO A 95 -10.28 -22.16 10.61
C PRO A 95 -10.08 -20.67 10.33
N PRO A 96 -11.03 -20.01 9.64
CA PRO A 96 -10.94 -18.58 9.40
C PRO A 96 -11.00 -17.83 10.73
N ARG A 97 -10.20 -16.78 10.85
CA ARG A 97 -10.35 -15.83 11.96
C ARG A 97 -11.59 -14.97 11.74
N PRO A 98 -12.21 -14.45 12.81
CA PRO A 98 -13.21 -13.40 12.67
C PRO A 98 -12.63 -12.26 11.82
N LYS A 99 -13.39 -11.79 10.83
CA LYS A 99 -12.98 -10.64 10.02
C LYS A 99 -13.06 -9.39 10.90
N SER A 100 -12.01 -8.59 10.88
CA SER A 100 -12.02 -7.21 11.41
C SER A 100 -12.15 -6.23 10.26
N SER A 101 -12.75 -5.08 10.50
CA SER A 101 -12.69 -3.97 9.56
C SER A 101 -11.27 -3.44 9.48
N ILE A 102 -10.83 -3.14 8.28
CA ILE A 102 -9.56 -2.46 8.01
C ILE A 102 -9.85 -1.22 7.18
N THR A 103 -9.04 -0.19 7.34
CA THR A 103 -9.00 0.94 6.43
C THR A 103 -8.13 0.58 5.24
N SER A 104 -8.63 0.85 4.03
CA SER A 104 -7.91 0.64 2.78
C SER A 104 -7.88 1.92 1.97
N PHE A 105 -6.72 2.25 1.41
CA PHE A 105 -6.47 3.47 0.66
C PHE A 105 -5.88 3.11 -0.70
N GLY A 106 -6.54 3.53 -1.78
CA GLY A 106 -6.11 3.19 -3.14
C GLY A 106 -5.76 4.44 -3.94
N TYR A 107 -4.46 4.64 -4.23
CA TYR A 107 -4.06 5.65 -5.20
C TYR A 107 -4.43 5.22 -6.61
N ILE A 108 -4.92 6.19 -7.40
CA ILE A 108 -5.20 6.02 -8.81
C ILE A 108 -4.63 7.20 -9.59
N GLU A 109 -3.72 6.91 -10.53
CA GLU A 109 -2.96 7.93 -11.25
C GLU A 109 -3.39 8.00 -12.72
N PRO A 110 -4.14 9.04 -13.13
CA PRO A 110 -4.39 9.32 -14.53
C PRO A 110 -3.11 9.80 -15.22
N ILE A 111 -2.84 9.26 -16.41
CA ILE A 111 -1.70 9.69 -17.23
C ILE A 111 -2.22 10.56 -18.39
N GLY A 112 -1.74 11.80 -18.47
CA GLY A 112 -2.19 12.79 -19.47
C GLY A 112 -3.36 13.64 -18.99
N ASP A 113 -4.16 14.16 -19.92
CA ASP A 113 -5.19 15.18 -19.65
C ASP A 113 -6.58 14.58 -19.40
N THR A 114 -6.75 13.27 -19.53
CA THR A 114 -8.03 12.54 -19.35
C THR A 114 -7.82 11.20 -18.69
N VAL A 115 -8.86 10.70 -18.00
CA VAL A 115 -8.85 9.34 -17.45
C VAL A 115 -9.10 8.34 -18.58
N SER A 116 -8.23 7.33 -18.71
CA SER A 116 -8.45 6.28 -19.72
C SER A 116 -9.61 5.35 -19.31
N PRO A 117 -10.35 4.78 -20.28
CA PRO A 117 -11.41 3.82 -19.96
C PRO A 117 -10.91 2.58 -19.19
N VAL A 118 -9.65 2.20 -19.39
CA VAL A 118 -9.02 1.08 -18.65
C VAL A 118 -8.88 1.46 -17.17
N LEU A 119 -8.49 2.71 -16.88
CA LEU A 119 -8.32 3.19 -15.52
C LEU A 119 -9.67 3.38 -14.83
N GLU A 120 -10.69 3.90 -15.53
CA GLU A 120 -12.06 3.99 -15.00
C GLU A 120 -12.62 2.61 -14.65
N ASN A 121 -12.49 1.63 -15.54
CA ASN A 121 -12.91 0.25 -15.29
C ASN A 121 -12.17 -0.36 -14.08
N ALA A 122 -10.88 -0.08 -13.94
CA ALA A 122 -10.11 -0.51 -12.77
C ALA A 122 -10.64 0.15 -11.48
N ALA A 123 -10.98 1.44 -11.51
CA ALA A 123 -11.60 2.13 -10.39
C ALA A 123 -12.95 1.49 -10.04
N GLU A 124 -13.86 1.32 -11.00
CA GLU A 124 -15.18 0.70 -10.76
C GLU A 124 -15.06 -0.69 -10.13
N LYS A 125 -14.11 -1.50 -10.62
CA LYS A 125 -13.91 -2.87 -10.13
C LYS A 125 -13.35 -2.93 -8.71
N ASN A 126 -12.46 -2.02 -8.33
CA ASN A 126 -11.70 -2.10 -7.08
C ASN A 126 -12.24 -1.20 -5.97
N THR A 127 -12.92 -0.09 -6.27
CA THR A 127 -13.48 0.83 -5.26
C THR A 127 -14.44 0.16 -4.27
N PRO A 128 -15.22 -0.90 -4.60
CA PRO A 128 -16.02 -1.63 -3.60
C PRO A 128 -15.23 -2.21 -2.42
N PHE A 129 -13.90 -2.31 -2.54
CA PHE A 129 -13.00 -2.83 -1.50
C PHE A 129 -12.18 -1.73 -0.82
N LEU A 130 -12.39 -0.47 -1.18
CA LEU A 130 -11.64 0.66 -0.65
C LEU A 130 -12.46 1.45 0.38
N THR A 131 -11.75 1.94 1.40
CA THR A 131 -12.26 3.01 2.26
C THR A 131 -12.06 4.36 1.59
N TYR A 132 -10.87 4.57 0.99
CA TYR A 132 -10.52 5.81 0.28
C TYR A 132 -10.08 5.51 -1.16
N LEU A 133 -10.68 6.22 -2.12
CA LEU A 133 -10.19 6.34 -3.48
C LEU A 133 -9.42 7.66 -3.60
N ALA A 134 -8.17 7.62 -4.02
CA ALA A 134 -7.24 8.73 -3.99
C ALA A 134 -6.70 9.06 -5.40
N PRO A 135 -7.39 9.93 -6.17
CA PRO A 135 -6.87 10.42 -7.43
C PRO A 135 -5.57 11.20 -7.26
N PHE A 136 -4.52 10.76 -7.92
CA PHE A 136 -3.18 11.32 -7.82
C PHE A 136 -2.90 12.26 -9.00
N SER A 137 -2.60 13.56 -8.83
CA SER A 137 -2.65 14.36 -7.62
C SER A 137 -2.93 15.83 -7.95
N TYR A 138 -3.40 16.60 -6.99
CA TYR A 138 -3.40 18.05 -7.06
C TYR A 138 -1.98 18.58 -6.85
N ARG A 139 -1.40 19.18 -7.87
CA ARG A 139 -0.04 19.75 -7.82
C ARG A 139 -0.06 21.18 -7.34
N VAL A 140 0.76 21.49 -6.36
CA VAL A 140 0.89 22.85 -5.86
C VAL A 140 1.74 23.68 -6.85
N ASN A 141 1.28 24.87 -7.17
CA ASN A 141 2.06 25.85 -7.96
C ASN A 141 2.85 26.78 -7.03
N ARG A 142 3.91 27.41 -7.53
CA ARG A 142 4.80 28.31 -6.75
C ARG A 142 4.09 29.50 -6.10
N ASP A 143 2.90 29.86 -6.59
CA ASP A 143 2.07 30.94 -6.03
C ASP A 143 1.02 30.44 -5.01
N GLY A 144 1.01 29.15 -4.69
CA GLY A 144 0.05 28.50 -3.78
C GLY A 144 -1.28 28.13 -4.41
N SER A 145 -1.47 28.30 -5.71
CA SER A 145 -2.61 27.76 -6.44
C SER A 145 -2.43 26.27 -6.70
N LEU A 146 -3.52 25.57 -7.10
CA LEU A 146 -3.52 24.14 -7.39
C LEU A 146 -3.79 23.86 -8.86
N THR A 147 -3.08 22.87 -9.40
CA THR A 147 -3.39 22.25 -10.69
C THR A 147 -4.03 20.89 -10.43
N ALA A 148 -5.29 20.73 -10.82
CA ALA A 148 -6.06 19.52 -10.59
C ALA A 148 -5.64 18.37 -11.53
N PRO A 149 -5.70 17.11 -11.10
CA PRO A 149 -5.63 15.95 -11.99
C PRO A 149 -6.94 15.81 -12.79
N PRO A 150 -6.94 15.07 -13.89
CA PRO A 150 -8.19 14.61 -14.50
C PRO A 150 -8.94 13.69 -13.51
N LEU A 151 -10.23 13.94 -13.32
CA LEU A 151 -11.05 13.22 -12.35
C LEU A 151 -12.17 12.41 -13.01
N ASP A 152 -12.66 12.87 -14.15
CA ASP A 152 -13.77 12.27 -14.90
C ASP A 152 -14.84 11.66 -13.97
N ARG A 153 -15.01 10.34 -13.94
CA ARG A 153 -16.02 9.65 -13.15
C ARG A 153 -15.60 9.22 -11.73
N PHE A 154 -14.38 9.52 -11.29
CA PHE A 154 -13.88 9.00 -9.99
C PHE A 154 -14.77 9.37 -8.80
N ARG A 155 -15.34 10.59 -8.80
CA ARG A 155 -16.29 10.99 -7.77
C ARG A 155 -17.55 10.13 -7.79
N GLU A 156 -18.17 9.97 -8.96
CA GLU A 156 -19.35 9.11 -9.13
C GLU A 156 -19.07 7.67 -8.69
N ILE A 157 -17.90 7.13 -9.07
CA ILE A 157 -17.46 5.77 -8.71
C ILE A 157 -17.31 5.64 -7.19
N ALA A 158 -16.69 6.61 -6.53
CA ALA A 158 -16.56 6.61 -5.07
C ALA A 158 -17.91 6.66 -4.37
N GLU A 159 -18.80 7.60 -4.76
CA GLU A 159 -20.14 7.76 -4.20
C GLU A 159 -21.00 6.48 -4.37
N ASN A 160 -20.98 5.86 -5.55
CA ASN A 160 -21.72 4.63 -5.83
C ASN A 160 -21.26 3.42 -5.01
N ASN A 161 -20.03 3.44 -4.51
CA ASN A 161 -19.43 2.35 -3.73
C ASN A 161 -19.27 2.67 -2.24
N ASN A 162 -19.80 3.81 -1.76
CA ASN A 162 -19.64 4.31 -0.40
C ASN A 162 -18.16 4.43 0.03
N ALA A 163 -17.27 4.70 -0.91
CA ALA A 163 -15.87 5.03 -0.63
C ALA A 163 -15.72 6.54 -0.47
N TYR A 164 -14.82 6.94 0.38
CA TYR A 164 -14.42 8.33 0.51
C TYR A 164 -13.46 8.74 -0.61
N LEU A 165 -13.52 10.01 -1.02
CA LEU A 165 -12.49 10.59 -1.87
C LEU A 165 -11.41 11.24 -1.02
N SER A 166 -10.15 10.96 -1.34
CA SER A 166 -8.98 11.61 -0.76
C SER A 166 -8.43 12.66 -1.74
N PHE A 167 -8.22 13.86 -1.24
CA PHE A 167 -7.66 15.01 -1.95
C PHE A 167 -6.13 14.98 -1.82
N VAL A 168 -5.46 14.31 -2.74
CA VAL A 168 -3.99 14.14 -2.69
C VAL A 168 -3.31 15.41 -3.17
N VAL A 169 -2.46 16.00 -2.32
CA VAL A 169 -1.70 17.23 -2.58
C VAL A 169 -0.21 16.90 -2.66
N THR A 170 0.44 17.26 -3.75
CA THR A 170 1.86 16.97 -3.99
C THR A 170 2.66 18.25 -4.30
N ASN A 171 3.96 18.21 -3.97
CA ASN A 171 4.96 19.19 -4.41
C ASN A 171 5.62 18.78 -5.74
N LEU A 172 4.86 18.12 -6.63
CA LEU A 172 5.33 17.76 -7.97
C LEU A 172 5.45 19.00 -8.87
N GLU A 173 6.65 19.21 -9.42
CA GLU A 173 6.97 20.26 -10.38
C GLU A 173 7.72 19.63 -11.56
N GLU A 174 7.25 19.83 -12.79
CA GLU A 174 7.84 19.24 -14.00
C GLU A 174 8.03 17.71 -13.96
N GLY A 175 7.12 17.01 -13.26
CA GLY A 175 7.10 15.55 -13.18
C GLY A 175 8.01 14.94 -12.09
N THR A 176 8.62 15.78 -11.23
CA THR A 176 9.44 15.35 -10.10
C THR A 176 9.04 16.09 -8.81
N PHE A 177 9.29 15.49 -7.65
CA PHE A 177 9.10 16.18 -6.38
C PHE A 177 10.17 17.25 -6.19
N SER A 178 9.76 18.49 -5.93
CA SER A 178 10.64 19.67 -5.87
C SER A 178 10.90 20.12 -4.44
N SER A 179 12.15 19.97 -3.97
CA SER A 179 12.60 20.49 -2.67
C SER A 179 12.47 22.02 -2.58
N GLU A 180 12.72 22.72 -3.69
CA GLU A 180 12.60 24.18 -3.73
C GLU A 180 11.13 24.62 -3.58
N LEU A 181 10.22 23.96 -4.29
CA LEU A 181 8.79 24.27 -4.22
C LEU A 181 8.25 24.04 -2.80
N VAL A 182 8.58 22.91 -2.16
CA VAL A 182 8.10 22.64 -0.81
C VAL A 182 8.70 23.64 0.20
N HIS A 183 9.96 24.05 0.05
CA HIS A 183 10.56 25.10 0.86
C HIS A 183 9.77 26.43 0.74
N ILE A 184 9.40 26.85 -0.48
CA ILE A 184 8.58 28.04 -0.71
C ILE A 184 7.22 27.90 -0.01
N ILE A 185 6.54 26.77 -0.16
CA ILE A 185 5.24 26.49 0.47
C ILE A 185 5.34 26.62 2.01
N LEU A 186 6.40 26.09 2.59
CA LEU A 186 6.55 26.05 4.05
C LEU A 186 7.02 27.36 4.65
N THR A 187 7.79 28.19 3.92
CA THR A 187 8.44 29.38 4.46
C THR A 187 7.80 30.71 4.01
N VAL A 188 7.13 30.75 2.84
CA VAL A 188 6.50 31.96 2.34
C VAL A 188 5.04 32.05 2.78
N GLN A 189 4.77 32.83 3.82
CA GLN A 189 3.47 32.91 4.48
C GLN A 189 2.28 33.22 3.55
N ALA A 190 2.50 34.05 2.51
CA ALA A 190 1.44 34.39 1.55
C ALA A 190 1.07 33.17 0.66
N VAL A 191 2.07 32.43 0.21
CA VAL A 191 1.89 31.19 -0.58
C VAL A 191 1.20 30.15 0.26
N GLN A 192 1.66 29.93 1.50
CA GLN A 192 1.09 28.98 2.43
C GLN A 192 -0.40 29.27 2.74
N ASN A 193 -0.74 30.53 3.01
CA ASN A 193 -2.12 30.93 3.31
C ASN A 193 -3.02 30.70 2.11
N ARG A 194 -2.58 31.08 0.91
CA ARG A 194 -3.33 30.84 -0.32
C ARG A 194 -3.54 29.36 -0.56
N LEU A 195 -2.49 28.55 -0.42
CA LEU A 195 -2.59 27.10 -0.58
C LEU A 195 -3.65 26.48 0.36
N ILE A 196 -3.62 26.86 1.64
CA ILE A 196 -4.59 26.38 2.61
C ILE A 196 -6.02 26.75 2.20
N ASP A 197 -6.25 27.99 1.76
CA ASP A 197 -7.58 28.45 1.30
C ASP A 197 -8.02 27.68 0.03
N GLU A 198 -7.14 27.51 -0.94
CA GLU A 198 -7.40 26.73 -2.18
C GLU A 198 -7.72 25.27 -1.88
N ILE A 199 -6.97 24.60 -0.98
CA ILE A 199 -7.24 23.23 -0.58
C ILE A 199 -8.63 23.10 0.02
N ILE A 200 -8.96 23.93 1.03
CA ILE A 200 -10.25 23.83 1.73
C ILE A 200 -11.41 24.10 0.78
N ASN A 201 -11.32 25.14 -0.05
CA ASN A 201 -12.37 25.50 -1.00
C ASN A 201 -12.56 24.39 -2.04
N THR A 202 -11.47 23.90 -2.63
CA THR A 202 -11.52 22.88 -3.68
C THR A 202 -11.97 21.52 -3.13
N ALA A 203 -11.45 21.09 -1.99
CA ALA A 203 -11.82 19.82 -1.38
C ALA A 203 -13.28 19.81 -0.94
N THR A 204 -13.76 20.89 -0.34
CA THR A 204 -15.17 21.02 0.07
C THR A 204 -16.11 21.03 -1.14
N ALA A 205 -15.82 21.85 -2.17
CA ALA A 205 -16.62 21.92 -3.39
C ALA A 205 -16.60 20.59 -4.18
N GLY A 206 -15.47 19.88 -4.14
CA GLY A 206 -15.28 18.59 -4.77
C GLY A 206 -15.92 17.41 -4.01
N GLY A 207 -16.40 17.60 -2.78
CA GLY A 207 -17.00 16.54 -1.96
C GLY A 207 -15.99 15.53 -1.44
N TYR A 208 -14.75 15.95 -1.23
CA TYR A 208 -13.71 15.13 -0.60
C TYR A 208 -13.95 14.99 0.91
N GLN A 209 -13.43 13.96 1.52
CA GLN A 209 -13.51 13.68 2.96
C GLN A 209 -12.16 13.73 3.66
N ASP A 210 -11.07 13.59 2.88
CA ASP A 210 -9.69 13.56 3.35
C ASP A 210 -8.82 14.50 2.51
N VAL A 211 -7.89 15.20 3.16
CA VAL A 211 -6.80 15.93 2.52
C VAL A 211 -5.50 15.19 2.87
N HIS A 212 -4.90 14.64 1.83
CA HIS A 212 -3.73 13.77 1.93
C HIS A 212 -2.49 14.48 1.38
N PHE A 213 -1.54 14.79 2.26
CA PHE A 213 -0.27 15.38 1.83
C PHE A 213 0.75 14.30 1.46
N ASP A 214 1.20 14.35 0.22
CA ASP A 214 2.31 13.56 -0.29
C ASP A 214 3.43 14.54 -0.72
N PHE A 215 4.07 15.12 0.28
CA PHE A 215 5.21 16.02 0.11
C PHE A 215 6.50 15.23 0.31
N GLU A 216 7.30 15.16 -0.74
CA GLU A 216 8.56 14.42 -0.71
C GLU A 216 9.77 15.34 -0.92
N PHE A 217 10.95 14.82 -0.58
CA PHE A 217 12.23 15.53 -0.68
C PHE A 217 12.24 16.88 0.06
N ILE A 218 11.54 16.95 1.19
CA ILE A 218 11.50 18.14 2.05
C ILE A 218 12.91 18.36 2.62
N PRO A 219 13.50 19.58 2.52
CA PRO A 219 14.78 19.86 3.14
C PRO A 219 14.76 19.59 4.65
N GLN A 220 15.85 19.05 5.19
CA GLN A 220 15.94 18.71 6.62
C GLN A 220 15.64 19.92 7.53
N ASP A 221 16.14 21.08 7.14
CA ASP A 221 15.94 22.34 7.89
C ASP A 221 14.47 22.79 7.89
N ASP A 222 13.64 22.28 6.99
CA ASP A 222 12.21 22.59 6.91
C ASP A 222 11.33 21.60 7.69
N ARG A 223 11.92 20.61 8.38
CA ARG A 223 11.16 19.60 9.14
C ARG A 223 10.15 20.23 10.09
N GLU A 224 10.56 21.21 10.93
CA GLU A 224 9.65 21.86 11.86
C GLU A 224 8.66 22.79 11.14
N ALA A 225 9.06 23.43 10.05
CA ALA A 225 8.15 24.24 9.24
C ALA A 225 7.04 23.38 8.63
N TYR A 226 7.33 22.11 8.27
CA TYR A 226 6.32 21.16 7.82
C TYR A 226 5.38 20.74 8.94
N ASN A 227 5.90 20.40 10.12
CA ASN A 227 5.08 20.11 11.30
C ASN A 227 4.14 21.28 11.64
N GLU A 228 4.65 22.51 11.65
CA GLU A 228 3.87 23.72 11.92
C GLU A 228 2.81 23.99 10.85
N PHE A 229 3.12 23.72 9.57
CA PHE A 229 2.16 23.80 8.49
C PHE A 229 0.98 22.83 8.71
N LEU A 230 1.26 21.59 9.07
CA LEU A 230 0.22 20.58 9.36
C LEU A 230 -0.61 20.98 10.61
N ARG A 231 0.03 21.47 11.68
CA ARG A 231 -0.68 21.99 12.87
C ARG A 231 -1.56 23.18 12.53
N LYS A 232 -1.17 24.02 11.58
CA LYS A 232 -1.93 25.19 11.13
C LYS A 232 -3.14 24.80 10.29
N ILE A 233 -3.00 23.86 9.36
CA ILE A 233 -4.10 23.47 8.47
C ILE A 233 -5.12 22.56 9.17
N LYS A 234 -4.68 21.68 10.07
CA LYS A 234 -5.52 20.67 10.75
C LYS A 234 -6.84 21.21 11.32
N PRO A 235 -6.83 22.27 12.17
CA PRO A 235 -8.08 22.78 12.74
C PRO A 235 -9.00 23.39 11.67
N ARG A 236 -8.45 23.92 10.59
CA ARG A 236 -9.23 24.49 9.49
C ARG A 236 -9.90 23.40 8.66
N LEU A 237 -9.20 22.28 8.41
CA LEU A 237 -9.77 21.09 7.78
C LEU A 237 -10.90 20.51 8.64
N ALA A 238 -10.66 20.34 9.94
CA ALA A 238 -11.66 19.82 10.87
C ALA A 238 -12.93 20.72 10.91
N GLN A 239 -12.77 22.05 10.86
CA GLN A 239 -13.91 22.98 10.77
C GLN A 239 -14.70 22.81 9.47
N ALA A 240 -14.05 22.40 8.38
CA ALA A 240 -14.68 22.11 7.09
C ALA A 240 -15.23 20.68 6.99
N GLY A 241 -15.09 19.85 8.04
CA GLY A 241 -15.51 18.45 8.06
C GLY A 241 -14.55 17.51 7.31
N LEU A 242 -13.31 17.94 7.07
CA LEU A 242 -12.27 17.18 6.40
C LEU A 242 -11.28 16.62 7.43
N ILE A 243 -10.75 15.44 7.16
CA ILE A 243 -9.64 14.87 7.92
C ILE A 243 -8.30 15.16 7.23
N LEU A 244 -7.20 14.97 7.96
CA LEU A 244 -5.84 15.19 7.52
C LEU A 244 -5.09 13.88 7.52
N SER A 245 -4.44 13.54 6.40
CA SER A 245 -3.53 12.41 6.33
C SER A 245 -2.26 12.76 5.55
N ALA A 246 -1.23 11.94 5.67
CA ALA A 246 0.02 12.14 4.95
C ALA A 246 0.68 10.83 4.51
N ALA A 247 1.39 10.87 3.37
CA ALA A 247 2.32 9.83 2.97
C ALA A 247 3.69 10.10 3.61
N LEU A 248 4.30 9.06 4.18
CA LEU A 248 5.58 9.16 4.86
C LEU A 248 6.61 8.20 4.30
N ALA A 249 7.83 8.70 4.12
CA ALA A 249 8.98 7.88 3.72
C ALA A 249 9.25 6.74 4.73
N PRO A 250 9.74 5.58 4.26
CA PRO A 250 9.90 4.38 5.08
C PRO A 250 11.13 4.46 6.00
N LYS A 251 10.96 4.99 7.21
CA LYS A 251 12.02 5.12 8.22
C LYS A 251 12.12 3.90 9.13
N THR A 252 13.35 3.59 9.54
CA THR A 252 13.65 2.52 10.50
C THR A 252 14.24 3.06 11.82
N SER A 253 14.43 4.38 11.92
CA SER A 253 14.88 5.08 13.15
C SER A 253 14.61 6.58 13.06
N ALA A 254 14.61 7.27 14.20
CA ALA A 254 14.50 8.71 14.28
C ALA A 254 15.67 9.45 13.60
N THR A 255 16.85 8.83 13.58
CA THR A 255 18.10 9.41 13.07
C THR A 255 18.47 8.94 11.66
N GLN A 256 17.53 8.32 10.93
CA GLN A 256 17.78 7.91 9.55
C GLN A 256 18.03 9.13 8.68
N THR A 257 19.20 9.14 8.01
CA THR A 257 19.64 10.24 7.16
C THR A 257 19.21 10.06 5.71
N GLY A 258 19.09 11.17 4.99
CA GLY A 258 18.74 11.22 3.57
C GLY A 258 17.57 12.17 3.31
N VAL A 259 17.63 12.90 2.20
CA VAL A 259 16.67 13.96 1.85
C VAL A 259 15.20 13.48 1.86
N LEU A 260 14.96 12.21 1.55
CA LEU A 260 13.62 11.62 1.57
C LEU A 260 13.09 11.42 3.01
N TYR A 261 13.98 11.23 4.00
CA TYR A 261 13.60 10.72 5.33
C TYR A 261 13.59 11.78 6.43
N GLU A 262 14.54 12.72 6.41
CA GLU A 262 14.91 13.53 7.58
C GLU A 262 13.80 14.47 8.03
N ALA A 263 13.02 15.01 7.09
CA ALA A 263 11.91 15.90 7.40
C ALA A 263 10.60 15.20 7.79
N HIS A 264 10.45 13.90 7.53
CA HIS A 264 9.27 13.14 7.97
C HIS A 264 9.40 12.77 9.46
N ASP A 265 8.78 13.57 10.31
CA ASP A 265 8.76 13.39 11.76
C ASP A 265 7.63 12.48 12.20
N TYR A 266 7.90 11.17 12.37
CA TYR A 266 6.86 10.19 12.70
C TYR A 266 6.11 10.54 13.99
N ALA A 267 6.80 11.04 15.02
CA ALA A 267 6.16 11.42 16.27
C ALA A 267 5.18 12.58 16.08
N ALA A 268 5.61 13.64 15.35
CA ALA A 268 4.75 14.78 15.06
C ALA A 268 3.56 14.39 14.20
N HIS A 269 3.77 13.58 13.12
CA HIS A 269 2.69 13.07 12.29
C HIS A 269 1.71 12.19 13.08
N GLY A 270 2.22 11.35 14.00
CA GLY A 270 1.39 10.54 14.91
C GLY A 270 0.48 11.37 15.82
N GLU A 271 0.91 12.56 16.21
CA GLU A 271 0.10 13.50 17.00
C GLU A 271 -0.90 14.28 16.12
N ILE A 272 -0.45 14.79 14.97
CA ILE A 272 -1.18 15.77 14.16
C ILE A 272 -2.18 15.07 13.23
N ASP A 273 -1.76 14.07 12.47
CA ASP A 273 -2.56 13.47 11.41
C ASP A 273 -3.65 12.54 11.95
N ASP A 274 -4.73 12.37 11.21
CA ASP A 274 -5.75 11.36 11.52
C ASP A 274 -5.27 9.96 11.18
N PHE A 275 -4.53 9.81 10.08
CA PHE A 275 -3.78 8.61 9.73
C PHE A 275 -2.60 8.94 8.81
N VAL A 276 -1.68 7.99 8.66
CA VAL A 276 -0.54 8.08 7.77
C VAL A 276 -0.46 6.86 6.86
N VAL A 277 0.03 7.06 5.63
CA VAL A 277 0.40 5.98 4.73
C VAL A 277 1.92 5.86 4.72
N LEU A 278 2.46 4.77 5.22
CA LEU A 278 3.90 4.49 5.14
C LEU A 278 4.22 3.94 3.76
N MET A 279 5.11 4.59 3.02
CA MET A 279 5.52 4.21 1.67
C MET A 279 6.52 3.04 1.72
N THR A 280 6.08 1.88 2.19
CA THR A 280 6.90 0.68 2.39
C THR A 280 7.18 -0.07 1.08
N TYR A 281 7.69 0.67 0.09
CA TYR A 281 8.08 0.20 -1.24
C TYR A 281 9.26 1.02 -1.79
N GLU A 282 9.71 0.72 -3.01
CA GLU A 282 10.85 1.36 -3.71
C GLU A 282 12.23 1.05 -3.12
N TRP A 283 12.44 -0.10 -2.46
CA TRP A 283 13.80 -0.61 -2.22
C TRP A 283 14.46 -1.04 -3.53
N GLY A 284 13.73 -1.78 -4.38
CA GLY A 284 14.05 -1.91 -5.81
C GLY A 284 13.25 -0.87 -6.58
N TYR A 285 13.94 -0.01 -7.33
CA TYR A 285 13.34 1.07 -8.13
C TYR A 285 14.04 1.19 -9.48
N SER A 286 13.45 1.94 -10.42
CA SER A 286 13.88 1.98 -11.81
C SER A 286 15.36 2.25 -12.03
N ALA A 287 15.97 3.18 -11.32
CA ALA A 287 17.38 3.57 -11.45
C ALA A 287 18.31 2.81 -10.48
N GLY A 288 17.76 1.97 -9.61
CA GLY A 288 18.50 1.19 -8.61
C GLY A 288 18.79 -0.23 -9.05
N PRO A 289 19.58 -0.96 -8.25
CA PRO A 289 19.88 -2.36 -8.52
C PRO A 289 18.62 -3.23 -8.46
N PRO A 290 18.63 -4.42 -9.12
CA PRO A 290 17.51 -5.33 -9.13
C PRO A 290 17.25 -5.94 -7.74
N LEU A 291 16.44 -5.24 -6.95
CA LEU A 291 15.98 -5.63 -5.62
C LEU A 291 14.46 -5.81 -5.64
N PRO A 292 13.88 -6.56 -4.70
CA PRO A 292 12.43 -6.56 -4.49
C PRO A 292 11.94 -5.13 -4.20
N VAL A 293 10.78 -4.76 -4.73
CA VAL A 293 10.18 -3.43 -4.50
C VAL A 293 9.84 -3.24 -3.02
N SER A 294 9.26 -4.26 -2.37
CA SER A 294 8.89 -4.25 -0.95
C SER A 294 9.43 -5.53 -0.25
N PRO A 295 10.73 -5.58 0.10
CA PRO A 295 11.28 -6.72 0.85
C PRO A 295 10.62 -6.81 2.23
N ILE A 296 10.05 -7.96 2.58
CA ILE A 296 9.25 -8.13 3.81
C ILE A 296 10.05 -7.79 5.10
N ASN A 297 11.34 -8.13 5.13
CA ASN A 297 12.20 -7.80 6.27
C ASN A 297 12.39 -6.29 6.45
N GLU A 298 12.46 -5.51 5.37
CA GLU A 298 12.57 -4.06 5.45
C GLU A 298 11.23 -3.42 5.82
N VAL A 299 10.13 -3.91 5.26
CA VAL A 299 8.77 -3.49 5.64
C VAL A 299 8.55 -3.70 7.14
N GLU A 300 8.92 -4.88 7.67
CA GLU A 300 8.80 -5.20 9.10
C GLU A 300 9.63 -4.24 9.98
N ARG A 301 10.85 -3.88 9.55
CA ARG A 301 11.70 -2.90 10.27
C ARG A 301 11.05 -1.52 10.33
N VAL A 302 10.46 -1.06 9.22
CA VAL A 302 9.75 0.23 9.16
C VAL A 302 8.55 0.21 10.08
N LEU A 303 7.70 -0.81 10.00
CA LEU A 303 6.53 -0.93 10.86
C LEU A 303 6.90 -1.03 12.34
N THR A 304 7.96 -1.76 12.68
CA THR A 304 8.46 -1.89 14.05
C THR A 304 8.87 -0.52 14.62
N TYR A 305 9.57 0.28 13.83
CA TYR A 305 9.91 1.65 14.26
C TYR A 305 8.68 2.55 14.31
N ALA A 306 7.83 2.53 13.28
CA ALA A 306 6.64 3.37 13.23
C ALA A 306 5.72 3.17 14.43
N LEU A 307 5.55 1.93 14.89
CA LEU A 307 4.75 1.60 16.09
C LEU A 307 5.33 2.15 17.42
N THR A 308 6.58 2.61 17.43
CA THR A 308 7.13 3.32 18.61
C THR A 308 6.76 4.80 18.64
N GLU A 309 6.37 5.38 17.50
CA GLU A 309 6.11 6.80 17.33
C GLU A 309 4.65 7.13 17.02
N ILE A 310 3.94 6.22 16.34
CA ILE A 310 2.60 6.45 15.79
C ILE A 310 1.65 5.36 16.34
N PRO A 311 0.45 5.72 16.82
CA PRO A 311 -0.57 4.74 17.21
C PRO A 311 -0.92 3.80 16.04
N ALA A 312 -1.03 2.50 16.32
CA ALA A 312 -1.23 1.46 15.30
C ALA A 312 -2.47 1.70 14.42
N GLU A 313 -3.54 2.23 15.01
CA GLU A 313 -4.80 2.55 14.33
C GLU A 313 -4.70 3.69 13.32
N LYS A 314 -3.62 4.47 13.37
CA LYS A 314 -3.33 5.55 12.44
C LYS A 314 -2.39 5.13 11.29
N ILE A 315 -1.84 3.91 11.31
CA ILE A 315 -0.85 3.47 10.34
C ILE A 315 -1.53 2.66 9.22
N LEU A 316 -1.39 3.12 7.99
CA LEU A 316 -1.65 2.35 6.78
C LEU A 316 -0.32 1.92 6.16
N MET A 317 -0.15 0.63 5.97
CA MET A 317 1.04 0.06 5.32
C MET A 317 0.88 0.16 3.79
N GLY A 318 1.81 0.84 3.13
CA GLY A 318 1.86 0.91 1.68
C GLY A 318 2.28 -0.43 1.05
N GLN A 319 1.54 -0.86 0.04
CA GLN A 319 1.82 -2.07 -0.73
C GLN A 319 1.88 -1.71 -2.22
N ASN A 320 3.01 -2.02 -2.87
CA ASN A 320 3.12 -1.85 -4.31
C ASN A 320 2.27 -2.88 -5.07
N LEU A 321 1.65 -2.43 -6.16
CA LEU A 321 0.92 -3.26 -7.13
C LEU A 321 1.63 -3.28 -8.49
N TYR A 322 2.93 -3.08 -8.50
CA TYR A 322 3.81 -3.06 -9.68
C TYR A 322 5.16 -3.69 -9.33
N GLY A 323 5.97 -3.91 -10.34
CA GLY A 323 7.36 -4.33 -10.22
C GLY A 323 8.22 -3.70 -11.29
N TYR A 324 9.47 -4.12 -11.36
CA TYR A 324 10.43 -3.63 -12.33
C TYR A 324 11.05 -4.77 -13.11
N ASP A 325 11.29 -4.52 -14.40
CA ASP A 325 11.94 -5.42 -15.34
C ASP A 325 13.31 -4.85 -15.73
N TRP A 326 14.38 -5.46 -15.23
CA TRP A 326 15.77 -5.04 -15.48
C TRP A 326 16.40 -5.81 -16.63
N THR A 327 17.08 -5.10 -17.53
CA THR A 327 18.02 -5.74 -18.46
C THR A 327 19.38 -5.93 -17.76
N LEU A 328 19.84 -7.16 -17.67
CA LEU A 328 21.11 -7.49 -17.04
C LEU A 328 22.27 -7.52 -18.07
N PRO A 329 23.52 -7.21 -17.67
CA PRO A 329 23.94 -6.83 -16.32
C PRO A 329 23.51 -5.41 -15.94
N PHE A 330 23.18 -5.19 -14.66
CA PHE A 330 22.89 -3.87 -14.13
C PHE A 330 24.18 -3.04 -14.02
N VAL A 331 24.15 -1.79 -14.52
CA VAL A 331 25.24 -0.81 -14.39
C VAL A 331 24.67 0.46 -13.76
N GLN A 332 25.19 0.83 -12.60
CA GLN A 332 24.77 2.00 -11.85
C GLN A 332 24.89 3.27 -12.70
N GLY A 333 23.79 4.03 -12.78
CA GLY A 333 23.71 5.29 -13.55
C GLY A 333 23.49 5.13 -15.06
N GLU A 334 23.53 3.90 -15.59
CA GLU A 334 23.31 3.62 -17.01
C GLU A 334 22.08 2.72 -17.25
N SER A 335 21.79 1.80 -16.31
CA SER A 335 20.67 0.88 -16.40
C SER A 335 19.43 1.46 -15.75
N PHE A 336 18.31 1.44 -16.50
CA PHE A 336 17.00 1.82 -15.99
C PHE A 336 16.00 0.67 -16.23
N ALA A 337 15.36 0.23 -15.17
CA ALA A 337 14.32 -0.77 -15.27
C ALA A 337 12.99 -0.17 -15.73
N ARG A 338 12.22 -0.98 -16.42
CA ARG A 338 10.87 -0.63 -16.83
C ARG A 338 9.87 -1.04 -15.75
N ALA A 339 9.02 -0.10 -15.31
CA ALA A 339 7.88 -0.44 -14.46
C ALA A 339 6.87 -1.31 -15.22
N ILE A 340 6.42 -2.38 -14.59
CA ILE A 340 5.49 -3.36 -15.15
C ILE A 340 4.41 -3.76 -14.15
N SER A 341 3.23 -4.08 -14.64
CA SER A 341 2.19 -4.68 -13.81
C SER A 341 2.49 -6.15 -13.49
N PRO A 342 1.87 -6.75 -12.44
CA PRO A 342 1.99 -8.17 -12.15
C PRO A 342 1.63 -9.07 -13.34
N GLN A 343 0.60 -8.70 -14.10
CA GLN A 343 0.19 -9.42 -15.32
C GLN A 343 1.25 -9.34 -16.44
N GLN A 344 1.91 -8.18 -16.58
CA GLN A 344 3.01 -8.04 -17.54
C GLN A 344 4.22 -8.88 -17.10
N ALA A 345 4.56 -8.90 -15.80
CA ALA A 345 5.63 -9.73 -15.28
C ALA A 345 5.41 -11.23 -15.61
N ILE A 346 4.19 -11.73 -15.40
CA ILE A 346 3.83 -13.11 -15.71
C ILE A 346 3.95 -13.37 -17.23
N ARG A 347 3.52 -12.43 -18.09
CA ARG A 347 3.64 -12.58 -19.55
C ARG A 347 5.09 -12.61 -20.03
N ILE A 348 5.98 -11.80 -19.42
CA ILE A 348 7.40 -11.76 -19.75
C ILE A 348 8.11 -13.04 -19.30
N ALA A 349 7.72 -13.61 -18.17
CA ALA A 349 8.34 -14.79 -17.58
C ALA A 349 7.90 -16.12 -18.27
N ARG A 350 6.86 -16.12 -19.10
CA ARG A 350 6.41 -17.25 -19.94
C ARG A 350 7.23 -17.39 -21.21
#